data_611e8df20b74bc29aea5625243340c83
#
_entry.id   611e8df20b74bc29aea5625243340c83
#
_cell.length_a   1.000
_cell.length_b   1.000
_cell.length_c   1.000
_cell.angle_alpha   90.00
_cell.angle_beta   90.00
_cell.angle_gamma   90.00
#
_symmetry.space_group_name_H-M   'P 1'
#
loop_
_entity.id
_entity.type
_entity.pdbx_description
1 polymer ?
#
loop_
_entity_poly.entity_id
_entity_poly.type
_entity_poly.pdbx_seq_one_letter_code
_entity_poly.pdbx_strand_id
1 'polypeptide(L)'
;MNHLIVTVGDSFSGRKFDLEVPKDVESEKLLDDILETLRGYAPELQWRISEVALWDRRLGRMLKPGETLEEAGVWNGDTLYLAQK
;
A
#
# COMPACT_ATOMS: atom_id res chain seq x y z
N MET A 1 -3.72 1.28 -19.18
CA MET A 1 -3.60 0.18 -18.23
C MET A 1 -4.01 0.64 -16.84
N ASN A 2 -4.71 -0.21 -16.10
CA ASN A 2 -5.26 0.17 -14.79
C ASN A 2 -4.39 -0.28 -13.61
N HIS A 3 -3.15 -0.64 -13.87
CA HIS A 3 -2.27 -1.16 -12.83
C HIS A 3 -0.97 -0.37 -12.75
N LEU A 4 -0.43 -0.32 -11.53
CA LEU A 4 0.90 0.23 -11.26
C LEU A 4 1.73 -0.85 -10.58
N ILE A 5 3.03 -0.82 -10.81
CA ILE A 5 3.96 -1.61 -10.01
C ILE A 5 4.51 -0.69 -8.95
N VAL A 6 4.30 -1.05 -7.69
CA VAL A 6 4.78 -0.27 -6.54
C VAL A 6 5.57 -1.17 -5.61
N THR A 7 6.44 -0.57 -4.84
CA THR A 7 7.12 -1.26 -3.75
C THR A 7 6.32 -1.03 -2.48
N VAL A 8 5.86 -2.09 -1.83
CA VAL A 8 5.18 -1.99 -0.54
C VAL A 8 6.19 -2.36 0.54
N GLY A 9 6.42 -1.43 1.46
CA GLY A 9 7.35 -1.62 2.55
C GLY A 9 6.64 -1.68 3.90
N ASP A 10 7.14 -2.54 4.79
CA ASP A 10 6.69 -2.56 6.17
C ASP A 10 7.60 -1.67 7.01
N SER A 11 7.03 -0.64 7.62
CA SER A 11 7.80 0.35 8.36
C SER A 11 8.49 -0.21 9.62
N PHE A 12 7.99 -1.32 10.17
CA PHE A 12 8.59 -1.92 11.37
C PHE A 12 9.73 -2.88 11.04
N SER A 13 9.51 -3.78 10.09
CA SER A 13 10.50 -4.82 9.77
C SER A 13 11.52 -4.37 8.72
N GLY A 14 11.19 -3.34 7.95
CA GLY A 14 12.00 -2.92 6.82
C GLY A 14 11.87 -3.81 5.59
N ARG A 15 11.03 -4.82 5.63
CA ARG A 15 10.82 -5.69 4.46
C ARG A 15 10.07 -4.96 3.37
N LYS A 16 10.42 -5.26 2.12
CA LYS A 16 9.82 -4.62 0.95
C LYS A 16 9.41 -5.68 -0.07
N PHE A 17 8.31 -5.40 -0.76
CA PHE A 17 7.74 -6.29 -1.76
C PHE A 17 7.31 -5.48 -2.97
N ASP A 18 7.65 -5.94 -4.16
CA ASP A 18 7.15 -5.31 -5.39
C ASP A 18 5.82 -5.96 -5.75
N LEU A 19 4.79 -5.15 -5.88
CA LEU A 19 3.44 -5.62 -6.17
C LEU A 19 2.84 -4.86 -7.34
N GLU A 20 2.10 -5.56 -8.17
CA GLU A 20 1.27 -4.95 -9.18
C GLU A 20 -0.10 -4.69 -8.55
N VAL A 21 -0.54 -3.44 -8.55
CA VAL A 21 -1.77 -3.02 -7.87
C VAL A 21 -2.65 -2.21 -8.82
N PRO A 22 -3.98 -2.33 -8.70
CA PRO A 22 -4.89 -1.50 -9.50
C PRO A 22 -4.83 -0.05 -9.04
N LYS A 23 -4.80 0.89 -9.98
CA LYS A 23 -4.74 2.32 -9.66
C LYS A 23 -6.11 2.97 -9.48
N ASP A 24 -7.18 2.28 -9.83
CA ASP A 24 -8.55 2.79 -9.82
C ASP A 24 -9.42 2.20 -8.69
N VAL A 25 -8.79 1.56 -7.72
CA VAL A 25 -9.46 1.00 -6.54
C VAL A 25 -9.20 1.90 -5.34
N GLU A 26 -10.22 2.11 -4.53
CA GLU A 26 -10.10 2.91 -3.31
C GLU A 26 -9.02 2.37 -2.37
N SER A 27 -8.29 3.26 -1.74
CA SER A 27 -7.14 2.89 -0.92
C SER A 27 -7.46 1.92 0.22
N GLU A 28 -8.64 2.02 0.83
CA GLU A 28 -9.06 1.09 1.88
C GLU A 28 -9.18 -0.35 1.37
N LYS A 29 -9.84 -0.52 0.23
CA LYS A 29 -9.99 -1.83 -0.38
C LYS A 29 -8.65 -2.36 -0.88
N LEU A 30 -7.85 -1.47 -1.48
CA LEU A 30 -6.54 -1.82 -1.95
C LEU A 30 -5.65 -2.29 -0.80
N LEU A 31 -5.71 -1.61 0.33
CA LEU A 31 -4.94 -1.97 1.52
C LEU A 31 -5.32 -3.36 2.02
N ASP A 32 -6.61 -3.67 2.05
CA ASP A 32 -7.09 -4.99 2.44
C ASP A 32 -6.53 -6.08 1.52
N ASP A 33 -6.57 -5.86 0.23
CA ASP A 33 -6.01 -6.78 -0.77
C ASP A 33 -4.49 -6.94 -0.62
N ILE A 34 -3.78 -5.84 -0.36
CA ILE A 34 -2.34 -5.87 -0.12
C ILE A 34 -2.02 -6.71 1.11
N LEU A 35 -2.72 -6.48 2.21
CA LEU A 35 -2.48 -7.23 3.44
C LEU A 35 -2.75 -8.72 3.26
N GLU A 36 -3.80 -9.05 2.55
CA GLU A 36 -4.11 -10.46 2.24
C GLU A 36 -3.01 -11.10 1.40
N THR A 37 -2.52 -10.39 0.39
CA THR A 37 -1.43 -10.87 -0.45
C THR A 37 -0.16 -11.07 0.38
N LEU A 38 0.17 -10.12 1.24
CA LEU A 38 1.38 -10.19 2.06
C LEU A 38 1.34 -11.32 3.08
N ARG A 39 0.17 -11.74 3.54
CA ARG A 39 0.05 -12.90 4.43
C ARG A 39 0.61 -14.16 3.80
N GLY A 40 0.53 -14.29 2.49
CA GLY A 40 1.11 -15.40 1.75
C GLY A 40 2.63 -15.35 1.64
N TYR A 41 3.21 -14.14 1.60
CA TYR A 41 4.66 -13.96 1.48
C TYR A 41 5.36 -13.78 2.81
N ALA A 42 4.68 -13.15 3.75
CA ALA A 42 5.28 -12.76 5.03
C ALA A 42 4.24 -12.90 6.15
N PRO A 43 3.90 -14.14 6.55
CA PRO A 43 2.85 -14.35 7.55
C PRO A 43 3.18 -13.78 8.93
N GLU A 44 4.44 -13.42 9.17
CA GLU A 44 4.85 -12.75 10.40
C GLU A 44 4.44 -11.28 10.47
N LEU A 45 4.04 -10.68 9.36
CA LEU A 45 3.56 -9.30 9.34
C LEU A 45 2.07 -9.30 9.67
N GLN A 46 1.74 -8.89 10.89
CA GLN A 46 0.37 -8.94 11.41
C GLN A 46 -0.21 -7.56 11.58
N TRP A 47 -0.53 -6.93 10.47
CA TRP A 47 -1.23 -5.65 10.48
C TRP A 47 -2.74 -5.86 10.57
N ARG A 48 -3.40 -5.04 11.37
CA ARG A 48 -4.87 -4.96 11.37
C ARG A 48 -5.29 -3.85 10.43
N ILE A 49 -6.26 -4.13 9.57
CA ILE A 49 -6.76 -3.15 8.61
C ILE A 49 -7.19 -1.83 9.26
N SER A 50 -7.74 -1.90 10.46
CA SER A 50 -8.21 -0.72 11.20
C SER A 50 -7.08 0.16 11.74
N GLU A 51 -5.85 -0.36 11.81
CA GLU A 51 -4.72 0.31 12.44
C GLU A 51 -3.65 0.77 11.45
N VAL A 52 -3.80 0.44 10.17
CA VAL A 52 -2.77 0.67 9.17
C VAL A 52 -3.28 1.56 8.04
N ALA A 53 -2.38 2.34 7.48
CA ALA A 53 -2.63 3.14 6.28
C ALA A 53 -1.43 3.04 5.36
N LEU A 54 -1.60 3.47 4.12
CA LEU A 54 -0.53 3.53 3.14
C LEU A 54 0.07 4.95 3.15
N TRP A 55 1.38 5.01 3.30
CA TRP A 55 2.16 6.24 3.22
C TRP A 55 2.93 6.24 1.91
N ASP A 56 2.73 7.23 1.06
CA ASP A 56 3.54 7.36 -0.16
C ASP A 56 4.77 8.19 0.15
N ARG A 57 5.94 7.59 -0.06
CA ARG A 57 7.22 8.22 0.25
C ARG A 57 7.47 9.47 -0.58
N ARG A 58 7.18 9.41 -1.87
CA ARG A 58 7.43 10.53 -2.77
C ARG A 58 6.50 11.70 -2.47
N LEU A 59 5.21 11.41 -2.22
CA LEU A 59 4.22 12.43 -1.89
C LEU A 59 4.38 12.93 -0.46
N GLY A 60 4.98 12.14 0.41
CA GLY A 60 5.21 12.52 1.81
C GLY A 60 3.94 12.58 2.65
N ARG A 61 2.93 11.76 2.32
CA ARG A 61 1.67 11.76 3.05
C ARG A 61 0.99 10.40 3.05
N MET A 62 0.08 10.23 4.00
CA MET A 62 -0.84 9.11 4.02
C MET A 62 -1.86 9.24 2.89
N LEU A 63 -2.23 8.13 2.30
CA LEU A 63 -3.35 8.09 1.37
C LEU A 63 -4.65 8.15 2.17
N LYS A 64 -5.61 8.92 1.68
CA LYS A 64 -6.90 9.08 2.34
C LYS A 64 -7.82 7.90 2.03
N PRO A 65 -8.66 7.48 2.99
CA PRO A 65 -9.72 6.53 2.70
C PRO A 65 -10.60 7.07 1.56
N GLY A 66 -10.96 6.23 0.64
CA GLY A 66 -11.82 6.61 -0.47
C GLY A 66 -11.10 7.18 -1.68
N GLU A 67 -9.83 7.61 -1.57
CA GLU A 67 -9.09 8.02 -2.76
C GLU A 67 -8.39 6.82 -3.41
N THR A 68 -8.31 6.84 -4.75
CA THR A 68 -7.57 5.85 -5.51
C THR A 68 -6.10 6.27 -5.62
N LEU A 69 -5.23 5.34 -6.03
CA LEU A 69 -3.83 5.69 -6.29
C LEU A 69 -3.72 6.73 -7.39
N GLU A 70 -4.57 6.64 -8.40
CA GLU A 70 -4.60 7.60 -9.51
C GLU A 70 -4.97 8.99 -9.02
N GLU A 71 -6.02 9.10 -8.20
CA GLU A 71 -6.44 10.39 -7.63
C GLU A 71 -5.38 11.00 -6.71
N ALA A 72 -4.67 10.15 -5.98
CA ALA A 72 -3.62 10.60 -5.07
C ALA A 72 -2.35 11.05 -5.79
N GLY A 73 -2.19 10.68 -7.05
CA GLY A 73 -0.99 11.00 -7.81
C GLY A 73 0.16 10.04 -7.59
N VAL A 74 -0.13 8.80 -7.22
CA VAL A 74 0.88 7.75 -7.07
C VAL A 74 1.40 7.36 -8.45
N TRP A 75 2.72 7.24 -8.57
CA TRP A 75 3.37 6.88 -9.82
C TRP A 75 3.83 5.42 -9.83
N ASN A 76 3.94 4.88 -11.02
CA ASN A 76 4.60 3.59 -11.22
C ASN A 76 6.03 3.67 -10.64
N GLY A 77 6.37 2.69 -9.83
CA GLY A 77 7.67 2.67 -9.15
C GLY A 77 7.71 3.35 -7.78
N ASP A 78 6.62 3.98 -7.35
CA ASP A 78 6.56 4.59 -6.02
C ASP A 78 6.67 3.54 -4.92
N THR A 79 7.15 3.99 -3.76
CA THR A 79 7.17 3.16 -2.55
C THR A 79 6.03 3.57 -1.63
N LEU A 80 5.21 2.59 -1.29
CA LEU A 80 4.11 2.76 -0.32
C LEU A 80 4.48 2.01 0.95
N TYR A 81 4.47 2.70 2.08
CA TYR A 81 4.76 2.07 3.36
C TYR A 81 3.47 1.75 4.11
N LEU A 82 3.44 0.54 4.68
CA LEU A 82 2.43 0.20 5.67
C LEU A 82 2.82 0.90 6.97
N ALA A 83 2.00 1.83 7.39
CA ALA A 83 2.29 2.66 8.54
C ALA A 83 1.09 2.72 9.48
N GLN A 84 1.35 2.88 10.75
CA GLN A 84 0.29 3.02 11.76
C GLN A 84 -0.45 4.34 11.55
N LYS A 85 -1.76 4.28 11.62
CA LYS A 85 -2.61 5.47 11.57
C LYS A 85 -2.34 6.44 12.70
#